data_f5f717e66a8493c587b9c1c11017cdea
#
_entry.id   f5f717e66a8493c587b9c1c11017cdea
#
_cell.length_a   1.000
_cell.length_b   1.000
_cell.length_c   1.000
_cell.angle_alpha   90.00
_cell.angle_beta   90.00
_cell.angle_gamma   90.00
#
_symmetry.space_group_name_H-M   'P 1'
#
loop_
_entity.id
_entity.type
_entity.pdbx_description
1 polymer ?
#
loop_
_entity_poly.entity_id
_entity_poly.type
_entity_poly.pdbx_seq_one_letter_code
_entity_poly.pdbx_strand_id
1 'polypeptide(L)'
;DLPSLRETLDAHGLSAKKSFGQHFLLDLNVTRKIVRLAGPFDGRAVIEVGPGPGGLTRALLESDAGPVVLVEKDPRFIPLLTELDDG
;
A
#
# COMPACT_ATOMS: atom_id res chain seq x y z
N ASP A 1 -11.29 0.19 -10.93
CA ASP A 1 -9.82 0.24 -10.92
C ASP A 1 -9.31 1.44 -10.15
N LEU A 2 -8.28 1.22 -9.36
CA LEU A 2 -7.66 2.29 -8.60
C LEU A 2 -6.73 3.11 -9.50
N PRO A 3 -6.66 4.44 -9.31
CA PRO A 3 -5.64 5.24 -9.97
C PRO A 3 -4.26 4.77 -9.52
N SER A 4 -3.22 5.14 -10.27
CA SER A 4 -1.86 4.79 -9.88
C SER A 4 -1.50 5.44 -8.54
N LEU A 5 -0.49 4.90 -7.87
CA LEU A 5 -0.02 5.49 -6.62
C LEU A 5 0.44 6.94 -6.82
N ARG A 6 1.12 7.21 -7.94
CA ARG A 6 1.59 8.56 -8.24
C ARG A 6 0.43 9.53 -8.42
N GLU A 7 -0.60 9.11 -9.16
CA GLU A 7 -1.80 9.91 -9.35
C GLU A 7 -2.52 10.15 -8.02
N THR A 8 -2.60 9.13 -7.18
CA THR A 8 -3.23 9.24 -5.87
C THR A 8 -2.49 10.21 -4.97
N LEU A 9 -1.16 10.14 -4.95
CA LEU A 9 -0.35 11.08 -4.18
C LEU A 9 -0.56 12.51 -4.66
N ASP A 10 -0.57 12.72 -5.97
CA ASP A 10 -0.78 14.05 -6.55
C ASP A 10 -2.17 14.60 -6.20
N ALA A 11 -3.18 13.74 -6.26
CA ALA A 11 -4.56 14.15 -5.94
C ALA A 11 -4.71 14.59 -4.47
N HIS A 12 -3.91 14.03 -3.57
CA HIS A 12 -3.91 14.39 -2.16
C HIS A 12 -2.89 15.48 -1.80
N GLY A 13 -2.21 16.04 -2.79
CA GLY A 13 -1.19 17.06 -2.57
C GLY A 13 0.07 16.52 -1.91
N LEU A 14 0.31 15.23 -2.02
CA LEU A 14 1.46 14.55 -1.43
C LEU A 14 2.39 14.10 -2.54
N SER A 15 3.48 14.81 -2.76
CA SER A 15 4.46 14.35 -3.74
C SER A 15 5.32 13.24 -3.14
N ALA A 16 5.68 12.25 -3.96
CA ALA A 16 6.62 11.24 -3.55
C ALA A 16 7.97 11.90 -3.30
N LYS A 17 8.39 11.94 -2.04
CA LYS A 17 9.73 12.40 -1.74
C LYS A 17 10.73 11.44 -2.36
N LYS A 18 11.80 12.02 -2.89
CA LYS A 18 12.85 11.27 -3.60
C LYS A 18 13.73 10.48 -2.63
N SER A 19 13.15 9.66 -1.77
CA SER A 19 13.94 8.68 -1.06
C SER A 19 13.97 7.41 -1.91
N PHE A 20 15.12 6.79 -1.97
CA PHE A 20 15.35 5.61 -2.80
C PHE A 20 14.33 4.49 -2.51
N GLY A 21 14.00 4.26 -1.24
CA GLY A 21 13.06 3.23 -0.86
C GLY A 21 11.61 3.50 -1.28
N GLN A 22 11.22 4.78 -1.35
CA GLN A 22 9.85 5.12 -1.73
C GLN A 22 9.58 4.88 -3.21
N HIS A 23 10.57 5.03 -4.07
CA HIS A 23 10.40 4.75 -5.49
C HIS A 23 10.04 3.29 -5.74
N PHE A 24 10.69 2.38 -5.04
CA PHE A 24 10.38 0.95 -5.18
C PHE A 24 8.98 0.63 -4.68
N LEU A 25 8.54 1.25 -3.60
CA LEU A 25 7.21 1.02 -3.05
C LEU A 25 6.09 1.63 -3.91
N LEU A 26 6.43 2.50 -4.86
CA LEU A 26 5.48 3.01 -5.84
C LEU A 26 5.30 2.07 -7.03
N ASP A 27 6.22 1.13 -7.22
CA ASP A 27 6.15 0.16 -8.31
C ASP A 27 5.37 -1.07 -7.85
N LEU A 28 4.18 -1.23 -8.40
CA LEU A 28 3.29 -2.33 -8.01
C LEU A 28 3.87 -3.71 -8.37
N ASN A 29 4.71 -3.79 -9.40
CA ASN A 29 5.37 -5.05 -9.72
C ASN A 29 6.34 -5.47 -8.63
N VAL A 30 7.03 -4.51 -8.02
CA VAL A 30 7.95 -4.78 -6.90
C VAL A 30 7.19 -5.19 -5.65
N THR A 31 6.14 -4.45 -5.30
CA THR A 31 5.35 -4.75 -4.10
C THR A 31 4.63 -6.09 -4.23
N ARG A 32 4.12 -6.42 -5.42
CA ARG A 32 3.53 -7.73 -5.68
C ARG A 32 4.54 -8.86 -5.50
N LYS A 33 5.78 -8.65 -5.94
CA LYS A 33 6.85 -9.63 -5.75
C LYS A 33 7.16 -9.84 -4.28
N ILE A 34 7.24 -8.75 -3.51
CA ILE A 34 7.47 -8.83 -2.06
C ILE A 34 6.37 -9.67 -1.41
N VAL A 35 5.12 -9.40 -1.76
CA VAL A 35 3.97 -10.11 -1.19
C VAL A 35 4.02 -11.60 -1.56
N ARG A 36 4.37 -11.94 -2.80
CA ARG A 36 4.52 -13.34 -3.21
C ARG A 36 5.60 -14.05 -2.41
N LEU A 37 6.70 -13.37 -2.12
CA LEU A 37 7.80 -13.95 -1.35
C LEU A 37 7.44 -14.15 0.12
N ALA A 38 6.59 -13.29 0.67
CA ALA A 38 6.13 -13.39 2.05
C ALA A 38 5.03 -14.44 2.24
N GLY A 39 4.22 -14.67 1.20
CA GLY A 39 3.11 -15.63 1.26
C GLY A 39 3.53 -17.08 1.05
N PRO A 40 2.55 -18.00 0.92
CA PRO A 40 1.10 -17.72 0.97
C PRO A 40 0.61 -17.38 2.38
N PHE A 41 -0.47 -16.60 2.43
CA PHE A 41 -1.05 -16.20 3.72
C PHE A 41 -2.21 -17.10 4.16
N ASP A 42 -2.84 -17.77 3.21
CA ASP A 42 -3.92 -18.74 3.48
C ASP A 42 -5.08 -18.13 4.28
N GLY A 43 -5.44 -16.91 3.97
CA GLY A 43 -6.54 -16.21 4.63
C GLY A 43 -6.19 -15.62 6.00
N ARG A 44 -4.93 -15.66 6.40
CA ARG A 44 -4.50 -15.08 7.68
C ARG A 44 -4.56 -13.56 7.65
N ALA A 45 -4.85 -12.97 8.80
CA ALA A 45 -4.78 -11.53 8.95
C ALA A 45 -3.33 -11.05 8.84
N VAL A 46 -3.13 -9.91 8.17
CA VAL A 46 -1.81 -9.30 8.01
C VAL A 46 -1.84 -7.90 8.59
N ILE A 47 -0.84 -7.57 9.38
CA ILE A 47 -0.69 -6.24 9.94
C ILE A 47 0.46 -5.56 9.23
N GLU A 48 0.19 -4.42 8.61
CA GLU A 48 1.21 -3.60 7.96
C GLU A 48 1.45 -2.34 8.78
N VAL A 49 2.69 -2.12 9.19
CA VAL A 49 3.09 -0.93 9.96
C VAL A 49 3.76 0.06 9.02
N GLY A 50 3.26 1.30 9.02
CA GLY A 50 3.80 2.36 8.19
C GLY A 50 3.52 2.17 6.71
N PRO A 51 2.25 1.92 6.31
CA PRO A 51 1.94 1.66 4.91
C PRO A 51 2.21 2.84 3.97
N GLY A 52 2.33 4.06 4.51
CA GLY A 52 2.54 5.24 3.71
C GLY A 52 1.46 5.38 2.64
N PRO A 53 1.84 5.60 1.36
CA PRO A 53 0.84 5.74 0.29
C PRO A 53 0.13 4.44 -0.10
N GLY A 54 0.50 3.31 0.46
CA GLY A 54 -0.26 2.08 0.29
C GLY A 54 0.17 1.18 -0.86
N GLY A 55 1.42 1.31 -1.32
CA GLY A 55 1.92 0.46 -2.40
C GLY A 55 1.94 -1.02 -2.04
N LEU A 56 2.49 -1.35 -0.89
CA LEU A 56 2.49 -2.72 -0.39
C LEU A 56 1.07 -3.15 0.02
N THR A 57 0.30 -2.23 0.59
CA THR A 57 -1.09 -2.47 0.98
C THR A 57 -1.92 -2.94 -0.20
N ARG A 58 -1.80 -2.27 -1.36
CA ARG A 58 -2.51 -2.65 -2.58
C ARG A 58 -2.18 -4.10 -2.99
N ALA A 59 -0.90 -4.46 -2.91
CA ALA A 59 -0.47 -5.81 -3.26
C ALA A 59 -1.01 -6.85 -2.26
N LEU A 60 -1.07 -6.51 -0.98
CA LEU A 60 -1.67 -7.38 0.04
C LEU A 60 -3.16 -7.57 -0.19
N LEU A 61 -3.89 -6.52 -0.58
CA LEU A 61 -5.32 -6.60 -0.86
C LEU A 61 -5.62 -7.48 -2.08
N GLU A 62 -4.69 -7.58 -3.03
CA GLU A 62 -4.81 -8.46 -4.18
C GLU A 62 -4.46 -9.92 -3.86
N SER A 63 -3.81 -10.17 -2.72
CA SER A 63 -3.27 -11.49 -2.38
C SER A 63 -4.32 -12.37 -1.69
N ASP A 64 -3.89 -13.55 -1.26
CA ASP A 64 -4.72 -14.47 -0.47
C ASP A 64 -4.72 -14.13 1.02
N ALA A 65 -4.24 -12.96 1.40
CA ALA A 65 -4.32 -12.50 2.79
C ALA A 65 -5.78 -12.33 3.21
N GLY A 66 -6.05 -12.59 4.47
CA GLY A 66 -7.32 -12.24 5.10
C GLY A 66 -7.35 -10.75 5.40
N PRO A 67 -7.95 -10.33 6.52
CA PRO A 67 -8.01 -8.90 6.85
C PRO A 67 -6.62 -8.26 6.87
N VAL A 68 -6.49 -7.09 6.24
CA VAL A 68 -5.25 -6.30 6.28
C VAL A 68 -5.48 -5.14 7.21
N VAL A 69 -4.70 -5.08 8.29
CA VAL A 69 -4.79 -4.02 9.29
C VAL A 69 -3.60 -3.08 9.10
N LEU A 70 -3.89 -1.79 8.98
CA LEU A 70 -2.87 -0.78 8.74
C LEU A 70 -2.64 0.04 10.00
N VAL A 71 -1.37 0.25 10.32
CA VAL A 71 -0.96 1.12 11.42
C VAL A 71 -0.10 2.23 10.83
N GLU A 72 -0.68 3.43 10.70
CA GLU A 72 -0.03 4.57 10.09
C GLU A 72 0.01 5.75 11.05
N LYS A 73 1.20 6.26 11.32
CA LYS A 73 1.42 7.39 12.23
C LYS A 73 1.28 8.74 11.55
N ASP A 74 1.44 8.79 10.24
CA ASP A 74 1.38 10.06 9.52
C ASP A 74 -0.06 10.33 9.08
N PRO A 75 -0.73 11.35 9.68
CA PRO A 75 -2.14 11.60 9.36
C PRO A 75 -2.38 12.03 7.92
N ARG A 76 -1.34 12.44 7.19
CA ARG A 76 -1.48 12.84 5.79
C ARG A 76 -1.89 11.66 4.91
N PHE A 77 -1.52 10.43 5.28
CA PHE A 77 -1.84 9.25 4.49
C PHE A 77 -3.19 8.63 4.84
N ILE A 78 -3.82 9.03 5.94
CA ILE A 78 -5.06 8.40 6.39
C ILE A 78 -6.19 8.53 5.37
N PRO A 79 -6.49 9.74 4.82
CA PRO A 79 -7.56 9.85 3.81
C PRO A 79 -7.28 9.00 2.57
N LEU A 80 -6.03 8.94 2.15
CA LEU A 80 -5.60 8.18 0.98
C LEU A 80 -5.79 6.67 1.20
N LEU A 81 -5.40 6.17 2.37
CA LEU A 81 -5.54 4.76 2.70
C LEU A 81 -7.00 4.35 2.86
N THR A 82 -7.83 5.24 3.35
CA THR A 82 -9.27 5.00 3.50
C THR A 82 -9.93 4.72 2.15
N GLU A 83 -9.46 5.36 1.08
CA GLU A 83 -9.97 5.10 -0.27
C GLU A 83 -9.72 3.66 -0.72
N LEU A 84 -8.66 3.02 -0.24
CA LEU A 84 -8.37 1.63 -0.56
C LEU A 84 -9.40 0.68 0.07
N ASP A 85 -9.91 1.05 1.24
CA ASP A 85 -10.92 0.26 1.94
C ASP A 85 -12.25 0.27 1.19
N ASP A 86 -12.57 1.36 0.49
CA ASP A 86 -13.81 1.53 -0.26
C ASP A 86 -13.72 0.92 -1.67
N GLY A 87 -12.53 0.60 -2.09
CA GLY A 87 -12.29 0.04 -3.41
C GLY A 87 -12.21 -1.45 -3.38
#